data_bd0a3af0feafa60a11b04e0e4905e79e
#
_entry.id   bd0a3af0feafa60a11b04e0e4905e79e
#
_cell.length_a   1.000
_cell.length_b   1.000
_cell.length_c   1.000
_cell.angle_alpha   90.00
_cell.angle_beta   90.00
_cell.angle_gamma   90.00
#
_symmetry.space_group_name_H-M   'P 1'
#
loop_
_entity.id
_entity.type
_entity.pdbx_description
1 polymer ?
#
loop_
_entity_poly.entity_id
_entity_poly.type
_entity_poly.pdbx_seq_one_letter_code
_entity_poly.pdbx_strand_id
1 'polypeptide(L)'
;MIHIFTALYPEAKPLIQALSLKKRATQTHYQQFLSEEGDLSLTITGVGPLQAAAVTASVLTDYDAGAQDQLLSLGTAARLTTCPASMYHVNKITEAATMRDFYPDMLLNTGLPEASLITGAKLYTKQESGYAADLYDMEAAAIYQAASIFLGPHQMNFLRIVTDDGLTQEEMETGMTMRTVTNAASGTESKPAVGTEASAPRSLAAHVTDCVEQQVDTIVTVVDKLRALMAAEAAGHQVLTENEQQLVDKLIADAHFSKVMADECVQLIRYAALSELDWQQPIAALYAEGLVPTRDKRAGKIILERHLRARILDDRCKRDQSAGMKA
;
A
#
# COMPACT_ATOMS: atom_id res chain seq x y z
N MET A 1 -5.95 -0.25 -7.94
CA MET A 1 -6.92 -0.33 -6.81
C MET A 1 -6.29 0.24 -5.54
N ILE A 2 -7.08 0.80 -4.60
CA ILE A 2 -6.60 1.16 -3.26
C ILE A 2 -7.04 0.07 -2.29
N HIS A 3 -6.08 -0.57 -1.62
CA HIS A 3 -6.30 -1.58 -0.60
C HIS A 3 -6.21 -0.93 0.79
N ILE A 4 -7.35 -0.82 1.48
CA ILE A 4 -7.43 -0.28 2.83
C ILE A 4 -7.42 -1.44 3.82
N PHE A 5 -6.51 -1.40 4.80
CA PHE A 5 -6.42 -2.40 5.87
C PHE A 5 -6.69 -1.75 7.22
N THR A 6 -7.57 -2.37 8.01
CA THR A 6 -7.86 -2.03 9.41
C THR A 6 -7.79 -3.29 10.25
N ALA A 7 -7.43 -3.17 11.54
CA ALA A 7 -7.37 -4.33 12.42
C ALA A 7 -8.75 -4.75 12.93
N LEU A 8 -9.63 -3.77 13.21
CA LEU A 8 -10.88 -3.95 13.92
C LEU A 8 -12.09 -3.47 13.10
N TYR A 9 -13.23 -4.13 13.27
CA TYR A 9 -14.50 -3.67 12.70
C TYR A 9 -14.89 -2.25 13.18
N PRO A 10 -14.72 -1.86 14.46
CA PRO A 10 -14.94 -0.48 14.92
C PRO A 10 -14.12 0.58 14.16
N GLU A 11 -12.92 0.26 13.70
CA GLU A 11 -12.11 1.14 12.85
C GLU A 11 -12.67 1.21 11.42
N ALA A 12 -13.14 0.09 10.90
CA ALA A 12 -13.66 -0.03 9.55
C ALA A 12 -15.05 0.61 9.37
N LYS A 13 -15.93 0.52 10.39
CA LYS A 13 -17.35 0.87 10.30
C LYS A 13 -17.61 2.29 9.79
N PRO A 14 -16.97 3.35 10.30
CA PRO A 14 -17.18 4.71 9.78
C PRO A 14 -16.79 4.84 8.31
N LEU A 15 -15.72 4.18 7.89
CA LEU A 15 -15.25 4.20 6.50
C LEU A 15 -16.17 3.43 5.55
N ILE A 16 -16.67 2.27 5.99
CA ILE A 16 -17.64 1.48 5.22
C ILE A 16 -18.86 2.35 4.89
N GLN A 17 -19.32 3.15 5.85
CA GLN A 17 -20.46 4.05 5.67
C GLN A 17 -20.11 5.25 4.77
N ALA A 18 -19.01 5.95 5.06
CA ALA A 18 -18.61 7.15 4.34
C ALA A 18 -18.24 6.87 2.87
N LEU A 19 -17.59 5.74 2.60
CA LEU A 19 -17.20 5.31 1.26
C LEU A 19 -18.24 4.40 0.57
N SER A 20 -19.41 4.20 1.21
CA SER A 20 -20.51 3.38 0.69
C SER A 20 -20.10 1.96 0.29
N LEU A 21 -19.17 1.36 1.05
CA LEU A 21 -18.62 0.05 0.72
C LEU A 21 -19.62 -1.07 1.00
N LYS A 22 -19.67 -2.05 0.12
CA LYS A 22 -20.54 -3.22 0.22
C LYS A 22 -19.74 -4.47 0.60
N LYS A 23 -20.26 -5.28 1.51
CA LYS A 23 -19.61 -6.52 1.94
C LYS A 23 -19.45 -7.47 0.74
N ARG A 24 -18.22 -7.91 0.50
CA ARG A 24 -17.92 -8.92 -0.51
C ARG A 24 -18.40 -10.29 -0.02
N ALA A 25 -19.20 -10.98 -0.82
CA ALA A 25 -19.60 -12.37 -0.57
C ALA A 25 -18.44 -13.29 -1.02
N THR A 26 -17.52 -13.59 -0.11
CA THR A 26 -16.40 -14.51 -0.35
C THR A 26 -16.39 -15.62 0.67
N GLN A 27 -15.72 -16.74 0.33
CA GLN A 27 -15.42 -17.82 1.28
C GLN A 27 -14.13 -17.58 2.08
N THR A 28 -13.67 -16.31 2.16
CA THR A 28 -12.49 -15.95 2.94
C THR A 28 -12.79 -15.92 4.43
N HIS A 29 -11.78 -16.20 5.26
CA HIS A 29 -11.87 -16.16 6.71
C HIS A 29 -11.80 -14.75 7.31
N TYR A 30 -11.68 -13.71 6.47
CA TYR A 30 -11.64 -12.30 6.85
C TYR A 30 -12.77 -11.52 6.17
N GLN A 31 -13.17 -10.41 6.77
CA GLN A 31 -14.21 -9.56 6.21
C GLN A 31 -13.61 -8.57 5.22
N GLN A 32 -14.23 -8.46 4.06
CA GLN A 32 -13.84 -7.54 3.01
C GLN A 32 -15.05 -6.77 2.47
N PHE A 33 -14.83 -5.50 2.17
CA PHE A 33 -15.82 -4.57 1.63
C PHE A 33 -15.24 -3.89 0.39
N LEU A 34 -16.07 -3.66 -0.62
CA LEU A 34 -15.67 -3.10 -1.91
C LEU A 34 -16.52 -1.87 -2.24
N SER A 35 -15.91 -0.90 -2.92
CA SER A 35 -16.66 0.15 -3.62
C SER A 35 -17.46 -0.42 -4.80
N GLU A 36 -18.46 0.31 -5.25
CA GLU A 36 -19.27 -0.10 -6.40
C GLU A 36 -18.47 -0.08 -7.70
N GLU A 37 -17.56 0.87 -7.83
CA GLU A 37 -16.62 1.01 -8.94
C GLU A 37 -15.51 -0.04 -8.94
N GLY A 38 -15.30 -0.72 -7.82
CA GLY A 38 -14.23 -1.73 -7.69
C GLY A 38 -12.83 -1.14 -7.57
N ASP A 39 -12.70 0.16 -7.31
CA ASP A 39 -11.43 0.88 -7.15
C ASP A 39 -10.88 0.85 -5.72
N LEU A 40 -11.76 0.55 -4.74
CA LEU A 40 -11.42 0.44 -3.32
C LEU A 40 -11.76 -0.95 -2.77
N SER A 41 -10.85 -1.50 -1.98
CA SER A 41 -11.12 -2.63 -1.09
C SER A 41 -10.77 -2.25 0.35
N LEU A 42 -11.64 -2.54 1.30
CA LEU A 42 -11.38 -2.43 2.73
C LEU A 42 -11.42 -3.82 3.35
N THR A 43 -10.35 -4.21 4.02
CA THR A 43 -10.18 -5.53 4.63
C THR A 43 -9.89 -5.40 6.11
N ILE A 44 -10.60 -6.20 6.93
CA ILE A 44 -10.35 -6.30 8.37
C ILE A 44 -9.38 -7.44 8.59
N THR A 45 -8.16 -7.11 9.06
CA THR A 45 -7.07 -8.08 9.22
C THR A 45 -7.20 -8.92 10.48
N GLY A 46 -7.87 -8.40 11.51
CA GLY A 46 -7.73 -8.89 12.88
C GLY A 46 -6.53 -8.26 13.58
N VAL A 47 -6.46 -8.47 14.90
CA VAL A 47 -5.46 -7.86 15.79
C VAL A 47 -4.17 -8.68 15.79
N GLY A 48 -3.05 -7.97 15.77
CA GLY A 48 -1.72 -8.51 15.94
C GLY A 48 -0.99 -8.85 14.66
N PRO A 49 0.35 -8.95 14.74
CA PRO A 49 1.22 -8.98 13.57
C PRO A 49 1.00 -10.21 12.67
N LEU A 50 0.72 -11.38 13.25
CA LEU A 50 0.57 -12.60 12.46
C LEU A 50 -0.68 -12.56 11.56
N GLN A 51 -1.83 -12.13 12.12
CA GLN A 51 -3.06 -12.03 11.36
C GLN A 51 -2.94 -10.93 10.31
N ALA A 52 -2.40 -9.77 10.70
CA ALA A 52 -2.20 -8.65 9.79
C ALA A 52 -1.34 -9.05 8.58
N ALA A 53 -0.20 -9.72 8.79
CA ALA A 53 0.67 -10.19 7.71
C ALA A 53 -0.03 -11.22 6.80
N ALA A 54 -0.67 -12.23 7.39
CA ALA A 54 -1.32 -13.32 6.64
C ALA A 54 -2.46 -12.79 5.76
N VAL A 55 -3.32 -11.93 6.33
CA VAL A 55 -4.45 -11.36 5.59
C VAL A 55 -3.97 -10.38 4.52
N THR A 56 -2.98 -9.52 4.81
CA THR A 56 -2.40 -8.60 3.83
C THR A 56 -1.84 -9.37 2.63
N ALA A 57 -1.01 -10.39 2.86
CA ALA A 57 -0.45 -11.21 1.79
C ALA A 57 -1.53 -11.94 0.98
N SER A 58 -2.57 -12.50 1.65
CA SER A 58 -3.68 -13.15 0.97
C SER A 58 -4.44 -12.19 0.06
N VAL A 59 -4.80 -11.01 0.56
CA VAL A 59 -5.53 -10.00 -0.22
C VAL A 59 -4.72 -9.54 -1.43
N LEU A 60 -3.46 -9.16 -1.22
CA LEU A 60 -2.61 -8.67 -2.32
C LEU A 60 -2.34 -9.75 -3.37
N THR A 61 -2.28 -11.03 -2.97
CA THR A 61 -2.22 -12.17 -3.90
C THR A 61 -3.52 -12.34 -4.68
N ASP A 62 -4.69 -12.29 -4.00
CA ASP A 62 -5.99 -12.48 -4.62
C ASP A 62 -6.30 -11.41 -5.69
N TYR A 63 -5.77 -10.21 -5.52
CA TYR A 63 -5.93 -9.10 -6.47
C TYR A 63 -4.79 -8.98 -7.49
N ASP A 64 -3.78 -9.86 -7.47
CA ASP A 64 -2.56 -9.76 -8.28
C ASP A 64 -1.95 -8.34 -8.19
N ALA A 65 -1.88 -7.85 -6.96
CA ALA A 65 -1.49 -6.47 -6.67
C ALA A 65 -0.08 -6.15 -7.18
N GLY A 66 0.12 -4.96 -7.71
CA GLY A 66 1.37 -4.54 -8.34
C GLY A 66 1.52 -3.03 -8.49
N ALA A 67 2.23 -2.62 -9.53
CA ALA A 67 2.68 -1.24 -9.74
C ALA A 67 1.57 -0.18 -9.80
N GLN A 68 0.33 -0.58 -10.08
CA GLN A 68 -0.81 0.33 -10.19
C GLN A 68 -1.67 0.40 -8.92
N ASP A 69 -1.28 -0.33 -7.87
CA ASP A 69 -2.07 -0.42 -6.66
C ASP A 69 -1.48 0.45 -5.55
N GLN A 70 -2.32 0.88 -4.62
CA GLN A 70 -1.93 1.64 -3.44
C GLN A 70 -2.44 0.93 -2.19
N LEU A 71 -1.66 0.99 -1.13
CA LEU A 71 -2.03 0.48 0.18
C LEU A 71 -2.24 1.64 1.15
N LEU A 72 -3.34 1.59 1.89
CA LEU A 72 -3.62 2.47 3.02
C LEU A 72 -3.87 1.63 4.27
N SER A 73 -2.90 1.59 5.19
CA SER A 73 -3.10 1.01 6.52
C SER A 73 -3.65 2.07 7.45
N LEU A 74 -4.90 1.93 7.85
CA LEU A 74 -5.53 2.76 8.86
C LEU A 74 -5.73 1.96 10.14
N GLY A 75 -5.36 2.52 11.27
CA GLY A 75 -5.55 1.89 12.58
C GLY A 75 -5.46 2.88 13.71
N THR A 76 -5.74 2.38 14.91
CA THR A 76 -5.57 3.11 16.15
C THR A 76 -4.16 2.89 16.72
N ALA A 77 -3.70 3.82 17.54
CA ALA A 77 -2.40 3.74 18.20
C ALA A 77 -2.44 4.39 19.59
N ALA A 78 -1.63 3.85 20.49
CA ALA A 78 -1.31 4.49 21.75
C ALA A 78 -0.23 5.55 21.55
N ARG A 79 -0.31 6.65 22.27
CA ARG A 79 0.66 7.74 22.28
C ARG A 79 1.81 7.43 23.23
N LEU A 80 3.04 7.58 22.78
CA LEU A 80 4.25 7.38 23.59
C LEU A 80 4.90 8.70 24.02
N THR A 81 4.74 9.76 23.21
CA THR A 81 5.34 11.08 23.42
C THR A 81 4.27 12.17 23.48
N THR A 82 4.65 13.41 23.81
CA THR A 82 3.75 14.57 23.80
C THR A 82 3.46 15.04 22.36
N CYS A 83 2.81 14.21 21.56
CA CYS A 83 2.35 14.60 20.22
C CYS A 83 0.87 15.05 20.31
N PRO A 84 0.55 16.31 19.94
CA PRO A 84 -0.76 16.91 20.26
C PRO A 84 -1.89 16.52 19.30
N ALA A 85 -1.59 16.04 18.11
CA ALA A 85 -2.61 15.75 17.12
C ALA A 85 -3.33 14.43 17.41
N SER A 86 -4.54 14.31 16.91
CA SER A 86 -5.37 13.10 17.04
C SER A 86 -5.13 12.07 15.90
N MET A 87 -4.47 12.49 14.81
CA MET A 87 -4.16 11.63 13.67
C MET A 87 -2.81 12.01 13.06
N TYR A 88 -2.07 11.00 12.61
CA TYR A 88 -0.72 11.14 12.06
C TYR A 88 -0.53 10.32 10.78
N HIS A 89 0.31 10.83 9.88
CA HIS A 89 0.88 10.07 8.77
C HIS A 89 2.24 9.52 9.21
N VAL A 90 2.39 8.19 9.18
CA VAL A 90 3.56 7.52 9.73
C VAL A 90 4.69 7.53 8.71
N ASN A 91 5.84 8.12 9.09
CA ASN A 91 7.03 8.22 8.25
C ASN A 91 8.11 7.16 8.56
N LYS A 92 8.02 6.53 9.73
CA LYS A 92 8.93 5.48 10.17
C LYS A 92 8.16 4.44 10.97
N ILE A 93 8.39 3.17 10.70
CA ILE A 93 7.81 2.04 11.43
C ILE A 93 8.96 1.19 11.97
N THR A 94 8.99 0.95 13.28
CA THR A 94 9.97 0.06 13.92
C THR A 94 9.28 -1.22 14.40
N GLU A 95 9.78 -2.39 14.05
CA GLU A 95 9.31 -3.66 14.62
C GLU A 95 9.96 -3.88 15.99
N ALA A 96 9.17 -3.92 17.06
CA ALA A 96 9.68 -4.00 18.44
C ALA A 96 10.48 -5.27 18.73
N ALA A 97 10.16 -6.40 18.07
CA ALA A 97 10.82 -7.69 18.32
C ALA A 97 12.24 -7.75 17.75
N THR A 98 12.49 -7.11 16.62
CA THR A 98 13.78 -7.18 15.89
C THR A 98 14.52 -5.86 15.85
N MET A 99 13.85 -4.76 16.24
CA MET A 99 14.33 -3.38 16.12
C MET A 99 14.67 -2.99 14.67
N ARG A 100 14.01 -3.63 13.70
CA ARG A 100 14.14 -3.25 12.29
C ARG A 100 13.24 -2.08 11.98
N ASP A 101 13.80 -1.14 11.23
CA ASP A 101 13.10 0.06 10.75
C ASP A 101 12.63 -0.11 9.31
N PHE A 102 11.45 0.40 9.02
CA PHE A 102 10.83 0.48 7.71
C PHE A 102 10.40 1.92 7.45
N TYR A 103 10.54 2.36 6.22
CA TYR A 103 10.27 3.74 5.82
C TYR A 103 9.30 3.75 4.63
N PRO A 104 8.02 4.03 4.85
CA PRO A 104 7.12 4.39 3.74
C PRO A 104 7.62 5.67 3.08
N ASP A 105 7.52 5.77 1.75
CA ASP A 105 7.84 7.01 1.07
C ASP A 105 6.73 8.04 1.27
N MET A 106 7.10 9.23 1.76
CA MET A 106 6.15 10.30 2.10
C MET A 106 5.79 11.17 0.88
N LEU A 107 5.45 10.54 -0.25
CA LEU A 107 5.13 11.24 -1.50
C LEU A 107 3.73 11.86 -1.49
N LEU A 108 2.82 11.30 -0.73
CA LEU A 108 1.46 11.81 -0.61
C LEU A 108 1.40 12.94 0.42
N ASN A 109 1.12 14.16 -0.02
CA ASN A 109 0.85 15.26 0.91
C ASN A 109 -0.56 15.12 1.51
N THR A 110 -0.65 14.47 2.65
CA THR A 110 -1.92 14.30 3.38
C THR A 110 -2.36 15.56 4.11
N GLY A 111 -1.45 16.46 4.44
CA GLY A 111 -1.67 17.61 5.32
C GLY A 111 -1.67 17.23 6.81
N LEU A 112 -1.46 15.95 7.14
CA LEU A 112 -1.34 15.48 8.51
C LEU A 112 0.10 15.66 9.04
N PRO A 113 0.27 15.85 10.35
CA PRO A 113 1.58 15.78 10.95
C PRO A 113 2.16 14.37 10.82
N GLU A 114 3.48 14.29 10.73
CA GLU A 114 4.21 13.04 10.67
C GLU A 114 4.54 12.51 12.07
N ALA A 115 4.64 11.18 12.19
CA ALA A 115 5.05 10.53 13.42
C ALA A 115 5.81 9.23 13.14
N SER A 116 6.72 8.89 14.07
CA SER A 116 7.33 7.57 14.12
C SER A 116 6.44 6.60 14.90
N LEU A 117 6.43 5.34 14.48
CA LEU A 117 5.59 4.29 15.05
C LEU A 117 6.44 3.07 15.41
N ILE A 118 6.15 2.46 16.55
CA ILE A 118 6.68 1.14 16.92
C ILE A 118 5.54 0.13 16.96
N THR A 119 5.74 -1.01 16.31
CA THR A 119 4.77 -2.12 16.27
C THR A 119 5.19 -3.24 17.21
N GLY A 120 4.34 -3.56 18.18
CA GLY A 120 4.53 -4.66 19.12
C GLY A 120 3.54 -5.80 18.94
N ALA A 121 3.76 -6.91 19.63
CA ALA A 121 2.90 -8.09 19.58
C ALA A 121 1.82 -8.14 20.68
N LYS A 122 1.82 -7.18 21.59
CA LYS A 122 0.89 -7.08 22.73
C LYS A 122 0.44 -5.64 22.93
N LEU A 123 -0.61 -5.46 23.71
CA LEU A 123 -1.07 -4.12 24.10
C LEU A 123 0.04 -3.35 24.82
N TYR A 124 0.17 -2.07 24.49
CA TYR A 124 1.13 -1.20 25.16
C TYR A 124 0.70 -0.87 26.59
N THR A 125 1.66 -0.94 27.52
CA THR A 125 1.45 -0.53 28.91
C THR A 125 2.37 0.65 29.25
N LYS A 126 1.86 1.61 30.01
CA LYS A 126 2.63 2.81 30.43
C LYS A 126 3.92 2.50 31.18
N GLN A 127 4.07 1.28 31.69
CA GLN A 127 5.28 0.83 32.38
C GLN A 127 6.38 0.35 31.44
N GLU A 128 6.04 0.06 30.18
CA GLU A 128 7.01 -0.28 29.13
C GLU A 128 7.62 1.02 28.57
N SER A 129 8.40 1.72 29.40
CA SER A 129 9.13 2.91 28.97
C SER A 129 10.41 2.51 28.22
N GLY A 130 10.76 3.26 27.16
CA GLY A 130 12.05 3.11 26.48
C GLY A 130 11.97 2.94 24.97
N TYR A 131 10.77 2.95 24.39
CA TYR A 131 10.65 2.98 22.93
C TYR A 131 10.94 4.39 22.39
N ALA A 132 11.86 4.48 21.44
CA ALA A 132 12.20 5.71 20.74
C ALA A 132 11.26 5.93 19.54
N ALA A 133 9.96 6.10 19.82
CA ALA A 133 8.92 6.35 18.82
C ALA A 133 7.84 7.27 19.41
N ASP A 134 7.02 7.87 18.56
CA ASP A 134 5.91 8.75 18.96
C ASP A 134 4.64 7.95 19.28
N LEU A 135 4.42 6.87 18.55
CA LEU A 135 3.20 6.05 18.59
C LEU A 135 3.53 4.57 18.74
N TYR A 136 2.55 3.80 19.23
CA TYR A 136 2.61 2.33 19.33
C TYR A 136 1.35 1.70 18.76
N ASP A 137 1.53 0.67 17.92
CA ASP A 137 0.46 -0.18 17.39
C ASP A 137 0.83 -1.67 17.43
N MET A 138 -0.01 -2.51 16.82
CA MET A 138 0.20 -3.95 16.81
C MET A 138 0.27 -4.55 15.38
N GLU A 139 0.15 -3.78 14.30
CA GLU A 139 -0.03 -4.32 12.95
C GLU A 139 0.89 -3.71 11.88
N ALA A 140 1.27 -2.45 11.97
CA ALA A 140 1.90 -1.70 10.87
C ALA A 140 3.15 -2.37 10.30
N ALA A 141 4.09 -2.80 11.16
CA ALA A 141 5.31 -3.44 10.68
C ALA A 141 5.04 -4.75 9.94
N ALA A 142 4.03 -5.50 10.39
CA ALA A 142 3.64 -6.76 9.76
C ALA A 142 2.94 -6.53 8.40
N ILE A 143 2.07 -5.50 8.32
CA ILE A 143 1.46 -5.08 7.05
C ILE A 143 2.53 -4.61 6.08
N TYR A 144 3.47 -3.76 6.52
CA TYR A 144 4.57 -3.27 5.68
C TYR A 144 5.40 -4.42 5.11
N GLN A 145 5.84 -5.36 5.97
CA GLN A 145 6.67 -6.49 5.57
C GLN A 145 5.93 -7.41 4.58
N ALA A 146 4.66 -7.72 4.82
CA ALA A 146 3.86 -8.53 3.92
C ALA A 146 3.60 -7.83 2.58
N ALA A 147 3.28 -6.54 2.62
CA ALA A 147 3.00 -5.75 1.43
C ALA A 147 4.26 -5.50 0.58
N SER A 148 5.44 -5.40 1.17
CA SER A 148 6.71 -5.17 0.45
C SER A 148 7.09 -6.29 -0.52
N ILE A 149 6.41 -7.45 -0.46
CA ILE A 149 6.54 -8.54 -1.45
C ILE A 149 5.89 -8.15 -2.79
N PHE A 150 4.88 -7.27 -2.77
CA PHE A 150 4.02 -6.90 -3.89
C PHE A 150 4.20 -5.45 -4.32
N LEU A 151 4.41 -4.55 -3.37
CA LEU A 151 4.36 -3.10 -3.52
C LEU A 151 5.68 -2.45 -3.11
N GLY A 152 6.00 -1.33 -3.75
CA GLY A 152 7.12 -0.47 -3.34
C GLY A 152 6.75 0.45 -2.17
N PRO A 153 7.76 1.04 -1.46
CA PRO A 153 7.53 1.95 -0.34
C PRO A 153 6.64 3.16 -0.68
N HIS A 154 6.70 3.64 -1.94
CA HIS A 154 5.90 4.76 -2.44
C HIS A 154 4.41 4.45 -2.62
N GLN A 155 4.04 3.17 -2.60
CA GLN A 155 2.66 2.70 -2.72
C GLN A 155 2.02 2.43 -1.35
N MET A 156 2.76 2.59 -0.25
CA MET A 156 2.31 2.21 1.09
C MET A 156 2.16 3.44 1.99
N ASN A 157 0.94 3.68 2.45
CA ASN A 157 0.61 4.78 3.33
C ASN A 157 0.07 4.26 4.67
N PHE A 158 0.52 4.81 5.78
CA PHE A 158 0.13 4.39 7.12
C PHE A 158 -0.41 5.58 7.89
N LEU A 159 -1.69 5.51 8.28
CA LEU A 159 -2.35 6.51 9.09
C LEU A 159 -2.69 5.93 10.47
N ARG A 160 -2.40 6.69 11.52
CA ARG A 160 -2.73 6.26 12.88
C ARG A 160 -3.51 7.33 13.63
N ILE A 161 -4.61 6.91 14.24
CA ILE A 161 -5.49 7.70 15.07
C ILE A 161 -5.11 7.41 16.53
N VAL A 162 -4.80 8.44 17.28
CA VAL A 162 -4.48 8.30 18.70
C VAL A 162 -5.76 8.08 19.49
N THR A 163 -5.86 6.96 20.17
CA THR A 163 -7.02 6.61 21.01
C THR A 163 -6.73 6.65 22.50
N ASP A 164 -5.47 6.47 22.87
CA ASP A 164 -5.07 6.36 24.28
C ASP A 164 -3.57 6.68 24.45
N ASP A 165 -3.13 6.73 25.68
CA ASP A 165 -1.73 6.92 26.08
C ASP A 165 -1.11 5.62 26.65
N GLY A 166 -1.67 4.46 26.28
CA GLY A 166 -1.34 3.15 26.81
C GLY A 166 -2.14 2.77 28.07
N LEU A 167 -2.25 1.47 28.33
CA LEU A 167 -2.97 0.93 29.47
C LEU A 167 -2.19 1.09 30.77
N THR A 168 -2.89 1.36 31.87
CA THR A 168 -2.34 1.22 33.22
C THR A 168 -2.39 -0.24 33.67
N GLN A 169 -1.61 -0.59 34.70
CA GLN A 169 -1.62 -1.96 35.25
C GLN A 169 -2.98 -2.32 35.83
N GLU A 170 -3.69 -1.36 36.44
CA GLU A 170 -5.03 -1.58 36.98
C GLU A 170 -6.07 -1.87 35.89
N GLU A 171 -5.99 -1.19 34.74
CA GLU A 171 -6.85 -1.43 33.59
C GLU A 171 -6.59 -2.82 32.96
N MET A 172 -5.36 -3.31 33.00
CA MET A 172 -5.05 -4.69 32.58
C MET A 172 -5.57 -5.73 33.55
N GLU A 173 -5.47 -5.50 34.86
CA GLU A 173 -5.92 -6.44 35.90
C GLU A 173 -7.45 -6.49 36.02
N THR A 174 -8.16 -5.37 35.78
CA THR A 174 -9.64 -5.29 35.83
C THR A 174 -10.36 -5.84 34.61
N GLY A 175 -9.63 -6.41 33.63
CA GLY A 175 -10.23 -7.19 32.56
C GLY A 175 -10.58 -6.42 31.29
N MET A 176 -9.90 -5.29 30.97
CA MET A 176 -9.76 -4.80 29.62
C MET A 176 -8.89 -5.78 28.81
N THR A 177 -9.29 -7.03 28.85
CA THR A 177 -8.53 -8.14 28.27
C THR A 177 -8.74 -8.17 26.75
N MET A 178 -7.77 -8.78 26.06
CA MET A 178 -7.83 -9.19 24.63
C MET A 178 -9.20 -9.77 24.22
N ARG A 179 -9.98 -10.35 25.12
CA ARG A 179 -11.34 -10.85 24.87
C ARG A 179 -12.31 -9.75 24.44
N THR A 180 -12.20 -8.54 24.97
CA THR A 180 -13.03 -7.39 24.57
C THR A 180 -12.65 -6.91 23.17
N VAL A 181 -11.35 -6.95 22.85
CA VAL A 181 -10.80 -6.57 21.55
C VAL A 181 -11.12 -7.62 20.48
N THR A 182 -11.00 -8.92 20.79
CA THR A 182 -11.29 -10.00 19.84
C THR A 182 -12.78 -10.15 19.54
N ASN A 183 -13.68 -9.90 20.50
CA ASN A 183 -15.13 -9.90 20.26
C ASN A 183 -15.55 -8.71 19.37
N ALA A 184 -14.86 -7.56 19.47
CA ALA A 184 -15.07 -6.43 18.56
C ALA A 184 -14.61 -6.76 17.12
N ALA A 185 -13.57 -7.58 16.96
CA ALA A 185 -13.08 -8.03 15.66
C ALA A 185 -14.07 -8.98 14.93
N SER A 186 -14.87 -9.77 15.68
CA SER A 186 -15.78 -10.76 15.09
C SER A 186 -17.14 -10.20 14.64
N GLY A 187 -17.47 -8.95 14.97
CA GLY A 187 -18.75 -8.31 14.59
C GLY A 187 -20.00 -8.98 15.18
N THR A 188 -19.86 -9.84 16.19
CA THR A 188 -20.98 -10.45 16.90
C THR A 188 -21.38 -9.58 18.08
N GLU A 189 -22.43 -8.77 17.91
CA GLU A 189 -23.06 -8.04 19.01
C GLU A 189 -23.72 -9.02 19.97
N SER A 190 -23.16 -9.24 21.14
CA SER A 190 -23.90 -9.81 22.27
C SER A 190 -24.80 -8.72 22.84
N LYS A 191 -26.14 -8.92 22.77
CA LYS A 191 -27.14 -8.04 23.36
C LYS A 191 -26.79 -7.75 24.82
N PRO A 192 -26.74 -6.48 25.25
CA PRO A 192 -26.59 -6.15 26.68
C PRO A 192 -27.87 -6.52 27.44
N ALA A 193 -27.71 -7.13 28.60
CA ALA A 193 -28.81 -7.38 29.53
C ALA A 193 -29.38 -6.05 30.05
N VAL A 194 -30.69 -5.94 29.99
CA VAL A 194 -31.45 -4.77 30.46
C VAL A 194 -31.33 -4.64 32.00
N GLY A 195 -30.84 -3.50 32.44
CA GLY A 195 -30.95 -3.12 33.86
C GLY A 195 -29.96 -2.02 34.32
N THR A 196 -30.53 -0.88 34.66
CA THR A 196 -30.05 0.25 35.46
C THR A 196 -29.20 1.33 34.78
N GLU A 197 -29.80 2.53 34.75
CA GLU A 197 -29.19 3.83 34.42
C GLU A 197 -28.16 4.24 35.47
N ALA A 198 -26.92 3.87 35.26
CA ALA A 198 -25.72 4.60 35.65
C ALA A 198 -24.87 4.66 34.41
N SER A 199 -24.25 5.80 34.10
CA SER A 199 -23.44 5.97 32.89
C SER A 199 -22.42 4.83 32.77
N ALA A 200 -22.83 3.79 32.02
CA ALA A 200 -21.98 2.62 31.79
C ALA A 200 -20.68 3.10 31.12
N PRO A 201 -19.50 2.60 31.50
CA PRO A 201 -18.27 2.91 30.81
C PRO A 201 -18.47 2.57 29.34
N ARG A 202 -18.23 3.55 28.44
CA ARG A 202 -18.32 3.34 26.99
C ARG A 202 -17.45 2.15 26.64
N SER A 203 -17.97 1.22 25.86
CA SER A 203 -17.16 0.08 25.41
C SER A 203 -15.97 0.57 24.61
N LEU A 204 -14.84 -0.10 24.70
CA LEU A 204 -13.64 0.21 23.91
C LEU A 204 -13.98 0.32 22.40
N ALA A 205 -14.85 -0.57 21.90
CA ALA A 205 -15.32 -0.56 20.53
C ALA A 205 -16.04 0.76 20.17
N ALA A 206 -16.90 1.28 21.06
CA ALA A 206 -17.58 2.55 20.85
C ALA A 206 -16.59 3.71 20.85
N HIS A 207 -15.62 3.72 21.78
CA HIS A 207 -14.58 4.74 21.82
C HIS A 207 -13.73 4.77 20.54
N VAL A 208 -13.28 3.61 20.06
CA VAL A 208 -12.53 3.48 18.79
C VAL A 208 -13.38 4.01 17.62
N THR A 209 -14.66 3.62 17.53
CA THR A 209 -15.55 4.11 16.48
C THR A 209 -15.69 5.62 16.53
N ASP A 210 -15.94 6.22 17.70
CA ASP A 210 -16.06 7.67 17.89
C ASP A 210 -14.78 8.41 17.43
N CYS A 211 -13.59 7.89 17.79
CA CYS A 211 -12.32 8.47 17.37
C CYS A 211 -12.14 8.44 15.85
N VAL A 212 -12.52 7.35 15.18
CA VAL A 212 -12.44 7.24 13.73
C VAL A 212 -13.48 8.12 13.05
N GLU A 213 -14.72 8.19 13.57
CA GLU A 213 -15.77 9.06 13.05
C GLU A 213 -15.36 10.53 13.03
N GLN A 214 -14.63 10.98 14.05
CA GLN A 214 -14.11 12.35 14.11
C GLN A 214 -13.06 12.65 13.03
N GLN A 215 -12.42 11.63 12.46
CA GLN A 215 -11.38 11.77 11.44
C GLN A 215 -11.83 11.33 10.04
N VAL A 216 -13.08 10.88 9.89
CA VAL A 216 -13.55 10.24 8.66
C VAL A 216 -13.42 11.15 7.43
N ASP A 217 -13.74 12.44 7.54
CA ASP A 217 -13.63 13.40 6.44
C ASP A 217 -12.18 13.59 5.98
N THR A 218 -11.25 13.60 6.96
CA THR A 218 -9.82 13.66 6.69
C THR A 218 -9.35 12.41 5.95
N ILE A 219 -9.81 11.23 6.39
CA ILE A 219 -9.45 9.95 5.76
C ILE A 219 -10.01 9.87 4.34
N VAL A 220 -11.27 10.27 4.12
CA VAL A 220 -11.88 10.34 2.78
C VAL A 220 -11.06 11.27 1.88
N THR A 221 -10.64 12.43 2.39
CA THR A 221 -9.76 13.35 1.64
C THR A 221 -8.43 12.68 1.25
N VAL A 222 -7.84 11.87 2.12
CA VAL A 222 -6.62 11.12 1.80
C VAL A 222 -6.89 10.06 0.72
N VAL A 223 -8.00 9.34 0.81
CA VAL A 223 -8.42 8.36 -0.22
C VAL A 223 -8.60 9.04 -1.58
N ASP A 224 -9.22 10.23 -1.62
CA ASP A 224 -9.41 10.98 -2.86
C ASP A 224 -8.08 11.49 -3.44
N LYS A 225 -7.13 11.88 -2.58
CA LYS A 225 -5.76 12.22 -3.01
C LYS A 225 -5.03 11.01 -3.59
N LEU A 226 -5.19 9.81 -3.00
CA LEU A 226 -4.64 8.57 -3.56
C LEU A 226 -5.26 8.25 -4.92
N ARG A 227 -6.58 8.39 -5.08
CA ARG A 227 -7.24 8.24 -6.38
C ARG A 227 -6.68 9.21 -7.43
N ALA A 228 -6.50 10.48 -7.05
CA ALA A 228 -5.94 11.49 -7.94
C ALA A 228 -4.49 11.17 -8.32
N LEU A 229 -3.67 10.70 -7.38
CA LEU A 229 -2.29 10.24 -7.63
C LEU A 229 -2.29 9.08 -8.63
N MET A 230 -3.09 8.05 -8.41
CA MET A 230 -3.20 6.90 -9.31
C MET A 230 -3.68 7.30 -10.71
N ALA A 231 -4.64 8.23 -10.80
CA ALA A 231 -5.12 8.75 -12.08
C ALA A 231 -4.02 9.53 -12.82
N ALA A 232 -3.22 10.33 -12.09
CA ALA A 232 -2.09 11.07 -12.65
C ALA A 232 -0.97 10.11 -13.11
N GLU A 233 -0.68 9.09 -12.31
CA GLU A 233 0.27 8.04 -12.68
C GLU A 233 -0.21 7.27 -13.93
N ALA A 234 -1.48 6.88 -13.97
CA ALA A 234 -2.06 6.22 -15.14
C ALA A 234 -2.01 7.11 -16.39
N ALA A 235 -2.31 8.40 -16.25
CA ALA A 235 -2.19 9.38 -17.33
C ALA A 235 -0.73 9.62 -17.74
N GLY A 236 0.20 9.64 -16.77
CA GLY A 236 1.63 9.78 -17.01
C GLY A 236 2.27 8.49 -17.56
N HIS A 237 1.69 7.32 -17.28
CA HIS A 237 2.15 6.03 -17.80
C HIS A 237 1.64 5.70 -19.20
N GLN A 238 0.73 6.50 -19.78
CA GLN A 238 0.51 6.48 -21.24
C GLN A 238 1.67 7.17 -21.99
N VAL A 239 2.91 6.78 -21.63
CA VAL A 239 4.12 7.18 -22.36
C VAL A 239 4.09 6.66 -23.81
N LEU A 240 3.33 5.60 -24.05
CA LEU A 240 3.12 5.00 -25.35
C LEU A 240 1.64 5.09 -25.74
N THR A 241 1.37 5.49 -26.96
CA THR A 241 0.03 5.40 -27.55
C THR A 241 -0.39 3.93 -27.70
N GLU A 242 -1.68 3.65 -27.90
CA GLU A 242 -2.18 2.28 -28.13
C GLU A 242 -1.46 1.57 -29.27
N ASN A 243 -1.19 2.28 -30.36
CA ASN A 243 -0.46 1.72 -31.52
C ASN A 243 1.01 1.38 -31.17
N GLU A 244 1.63 2.22 -30.35
CA GLU A 244 3.00 1.98 -29.88
C GLU A 244 3.05 0.82 -28.91
N GLN A 245 2.09 0.68 -28.02
CA GLN A 245 1.98 -0.47 -27.12
C GLN A 245 1.80 -1.77 -27.92
N GLN A 246 0.92 -1.78 -28.95
CA GLN A 246 0.76 -2.93 -29.84
C GLN A 246 2.06 -3.30 -30.57
N LEU A 247 2.87 -2.31 -30.97
CA LEU A 247 4.17 -2.57 -31.58
C LEU A 247 5.13 -3.24 -30.58
N VAL A 248 5.13 -2.81 -29.35
CA VAL A 248 5.95 -3.40 -28.28
C VAL A 248 5.50 -4.81 -27.95
N ASP A 249 4.20 -5.05 -27.80
CA ASP A 249 3.61 -6.36 -27.51
C ASP A 249 3.92 -7.34 -28.65
N LYS A 250 3.84 -6.88 -29.88
CA LYS A 250 4.23 -7.67 -31.06
C LYS A 250 5.71 -8.03 -31.02
N LEU A 251 6.59 -7.09 -30.73
CA LEU A 251 8.03 -7.36 -30.60
C LEU A 251 8.30 -8.41 -29.50
N ILE A 252 7.66 -8.28 -28.34
CA ILE A 252 7.80 -9.21 -27.21
C ILE A 252 7.42 -10.64 -27.64
N ALA A 253 6.30 -10.78 -28.34
CA ALA A 253 5.81 -12.06 -28.84
C ALA A 253 6.75 -12.64 -29.90
N ASP A 254 7.10 -11.87 -30.93
CA ASP A 254 7.92 -12.30 -32.06
C ASP A 254 9.39 -12.59 -31.65
N ALA A 255 9.90 -11.90 -30.65
CA ALA A 255 11.23 -12.14 -30.08
C ALA A 255 11.27 -13.26 -29.03
N HIS A 256 10.14 -13.90 -28.69
CA HIS A 256 10.03 -14.95 -27.69
C HIS A 256 10.61 -14.54 -26.31
N PHE A 257 10.36 -13.31 -25.88
CA PHE A 257 10.86 -12.83 -24.60
C PHE A 257 10.26 -13.59 -23.44
N SER A 258 11.09 -13.89 -22.42
CA SER A 258 10.58 -14.33 -21.12
C SER A 258 9.89 -13.15 -20.40
N LYS A 259 9.12 -13.41 -19.33
CA LYS A 259 8.50 -12.34 -18.54
C LYS A 259 9.53 -11.25 -18.14
N VAL A 260 10.67 -11.65 -17.59
CA VAL A 260 11.75 -10.73 -17.19
C VAL A 260 12.28 -9.92 -18.37
N MET A 261 12.50 -10.53 -19.50
CA MET A 261 12.97 -9.84 -20.72
C MET A 261 11.90 -8.91 -21.30
N ALA A 262 10.64 -9.27 -21.21
CA ALA A 262 9.52 -8.43 -21.60
C ALA A 262 9.42 -7.18 -20.72
N ASP A 263 9.51 -7.35 -19.39
CA ASP A 263 9.50 -6.24 -18.44
C ASP A 263 10.69 -5.30 -18.69
N GLU A 264 11.88 -5.84 -18.94
CA GLU A 264 13.09 -5.08 -19.28
C GLU A 264 12.95 -4.32 -20.61
N CYS A 265 12.35 -4.94 -21.63
CA CYS A 265 12.06 -4.31 -22.90
C CYS A 265 11.09 -3.12 -22.74
N VAL A 266 10.00 -3.32 -22.01
CA VAL A 266 9.02 -2.26 -21.75
C VAL A 266 9.66 -1.09 -21.00
N GLN A 267 10.49 -1.36 -19.98
CA GLN A 267 11.21 -0.31 -19.25
C GLN A 267 12.18 0.46 -20.14
N LEU A 268 12.94 -0.23 -20.99
CA LEU A 268 13.86 0.39 -21.94
C LEU A 268 13.13 1.32 -22.91
N ILE A 269 12.00 0.86 -23.48
CA ILE A 269 11.22 1.65 -24.42
C ILE A 269 10.55 2.85 -23.75
N ARG A 270 10.00 2.67 -22.55
CA ARG A 270 9.46 3.78 -21.76
C ARG A 270 10.51 4.83 -21.45
N TYR A 271 11.70 4.39 -21.02
CA TYR A 271 12.84 5.28 -20.82
C TYR A 271 13.19 6.06 -22.10
N ALA A 272 13.25 5.38 -23.24
CA ALA A 272 13.56 6.01 -24.51
C ALA A 272 12.50 7.03 -24.93
N ALA A 273 11.21 6.69 -24.77
CA ALA A 273 10.11 7.61 -25.07
C ALA A 273 10.10 8.85 -24.18
N LEU A 274 10.34 8.70 -22.87
CA LEU A 274 10.47 9.81 -21.93
C LEU A 274 11.69 10.68 -22.19
N SER A 275 12.76 10.11 -22.73
CA SER A 275 13.99 10.79 -23.10
C SER A 275 13.98 11.35 -24.53
N GLU A 276 12.84 11.28 -25.21
CA GLU A 276 12.65 11.69 -26.61
C GLU A 276 13.62 11.00 -27.58
N LEU A 277 14.09 9.79 -27.25
CA LEU A 277 14.93 8.97 -28.13
C LEU A 277 14.06 8.24 -29.16
N ASP A 278 14.58 8.07 -30.38
CA ASP A 278 13.91 7.26 -31.39
C ASP A 278 14.08 5.77 -31.07
N TRP A 279 13.01 5.15 -30.58
CA TRP A 279 12.97 3.74 -30.24
C TRP A 279 12.20 2.91 -31.29
N GLN A 280 11.40 3.56 -32.14
CA GLN A 280 10.59 2.89 -33.16
C GLN A 280 11.48 2.44 -34.34
N GLN A 281 12.40 3.30 -34.78
CA GLN A 281 13.32 2.98 -35.86
C GLN A 281 14.22 1.77 -35.55
N PRO A 282 14.84 1.63 -34.37
CA PRO A 282 15.51 0.39 -33.95
C PRO A 282 14.67 -0.86 -34.06
N ILE A 283 13.38 -0.82 -33.66
CA ILE A 283 12.47 -1.95 -33.79
C ILE A 283 12.20 -2.26 -35.28
N ALA A 284 11.88 -1.25 -36.09
CA ALA A 284 11.64 -1.43 -37.53
C ALA A 284 12.87 -2.04 -38.23
N ALA A 285 14.07 -1.63 -37.84
CA ALA A 285 15.32 -2.18 -38.37
C ALA A 285 15.49 -3.67 -38.04
N LEU A 286 15.08 -4.14 -36.85
CA LEU A 286 15.14 -5.55 -36.48
C LEU A 286 14.28 -6.42 -37.42
N TYR A 287 13.10 -5.93 -37.78
CA TYR A 287 12.23 -6.63 -38.74
C TYR A 287 12.79 -6.58 -40.19
N ALA A 288 13.32 -5.41 -40.61
CA ALA A 288 13.88 -5.24 -41.96
C ALA A 288 15.12 -6.11 -42.18
N GLU A 289 15.93 -6.29 -41.14
CA GLU A 289 17.13 -7.15 -41.16
C GLU A 289 16.81 -8.64 -40.99
N GLY A 290 15.55 -9.00 -40.81
CA GLY A 290 15.12 -10.40 -40.60
C GLY A 290 15.60 -11.03 -39.30
N LEU A 291 15.93 -10.21 -38.31
CA LEU A 291 16.39 -10.64 -36.98
C LEU A 291 15.21 -11.03 -36.07
N VAL A 292 14.01 -10.57 -36.37
CA VAL A 292 12.74 -10.89 -35.73
C VAL A 292 11.77 -11.34 -36.80
N PRO A 293 10.98 -12.42 -36.63
CA PRO A 293 10.84 -13.23 -35.41
C PRO A 293 12.04 -14.13 -35.10
N THR A 294 12.27 -14.36 -33.79
CA THR A 294 13.34 -15.24 -33.35
C THR A 294 12.89 -16.70 -33.24
N ARG A 295 13.83 -17.63 -33.13
CA ARG A 295 13.53 -19.07 -32.98
C ARG A 295 13.17 -19.47 -31.56
N ASP A 296 13.77 -18.81 -30.58
CA ASP A 296 13.67 -19.17 -29.18
C ASP A 296 14.08 -18.00 -28.25
N LYS A 297 13.92 -18.21 -26.94
CA LYS A 297 14.28 -17.23 -25.88
C LYS A 297 15.77 -16.84 -25.87
N ARG A 298 16.69 -17.71 -26.32
CA ARG A 298 18.14 -17.39 -26.35
C ARG A 298 18.44 -16.38 -27.44
N ALA A 299 17.84 -16.58 -28.62
CA ALA A 299 17.92 -15.61 -29.71
C ALA A 299 17.26 -14.27 -29.29
N GLY A 300 16.10 -14.32 -28.63
CA GLY A 300 15.43 -13.13 -28.08
C GLY A 300 16.32 -12.36 -27.13
N LYS A 301 17.05 -13.03 -26.23
CA LYS A 301 17.99 -12.37 -25.32
C LYS A 301 19.07 -11.56 -26.09
N ILE A 302 19.59 -12.11 -27.17
CA ILE A 302 20.57 -11.42 -28.02
C ILE A 302 19.92 -10.19 -28.68
N ILE A 303 18.68 -10.29 -29.12
CA ILE A 303 17.94 -9.15 -29.69
C ILE A 303 17.84 -8.01 -28.63
N LEU A 304 17.40 -8.32 -27.41
CA LEU A 304 17.23 -7.33 -26.35
C LEU A 304 18.57 -6.64 -25.99
N GLU A 305 19.58 -7.46 -25.66
CA GLU A 305 20.84 -6.95 -25.10
C GLU A 305 21.75 -6.29 -26.15
N ARG A 306 21.93 -6.91 -27.32
CA ARG A 306 22.93 -6.48 -28.30
C ARG A 306 22.37 -5.61 -29.43
N HIS A 307 21.10 -5.77 -29.75
CA HIS A 307 20.53 -5.02 -30.88
C HIS A 307 19.63 -3.87 -30.40
N LEU A 308 18.61 -4.15 -29.61
CA LEU A 308 17.65 -3.13 -29.21
C LEU A 308 18.28 -2.11 -28.25
N ARG A 309 18.85 -2.60 -27.14
CA ARG A 309 19.46 -1.73 -26.11
C ARG A 309 20.60 -0.91 -26.67
N ALA A 310 21.52 -1.53 -27.43
CA ALA A 310 22.65 -0.82 -28.02
C ALA A 310 22.18 0.29 -28.96
N ARG A 311 21.24 0.01 -29.87
CA ARG A 311 20.75 0.99 -30.85
C ARG A 311 20.03 2.17 -30.19
N ILE A 312 19.22 1.92 -29.18
CA ILE A 312 18.53 3.00 -28.44
C ILE A 312 19.53 3.88 -27.67
N LEU A 313 20.50 3.26 -26.99
CA LEU A 313 21.48 4.01 -26.19
C LEU A 313 22.56 4.70 -27.03
N ASP A 314 22.93 4.18 -28.19
CA ASP A 314 23.85 4.84 -29.14
C ASP A 314 23.27 6.17 -29.64
N ASP A 315 21.97 6.25 -29.84
CA ASP A 315 21.31 7.51 -30.25
C ASP A 315 21.44 8.59 -29.16
N ARG A 316 21.38 8.20 -27.88
CA ARG A 316 21.65 9.09 -26.76
C ARG A 316 23.06 9.63 -26.80
N CYS A 317 24.08 8.78 -26.96
CA CYS A 317 25.49 9.22 -27.02
C CYS A 317 25.73 10.21 -28.14
N LYS A 318 25.11 10.05 -29.31
CA LYS A 318 25.20 10.98 -30.43
C LYS A 318 24.56 12.33 -30.15
N ARG A 319 23.41 12.36 -29.46
CA ARG A 319 22.73 13.61 -29.06
C ARG A 319 23.53 14.39 -28.03
N ASP A 320 24.07 13.72 -27.00
CA ASP A 320 24.86 14.33 -25.95
C ASP A 320 26.14 14.96 -26.53
N GLN A 321 26.80 14.31 -27.51
CA GLN A 321 27.96 14.85 -28.23
C GLN A 321 27.59 16.07 -29.08
N SER A 322 26.42 16.07 -29.71
CA SER A 322 25.97 17.19 -30.53
C SER A 322 25.52 18.40 -29.70
N ALA A 323 25.00 18.17 -28.47
CA ALA A 323 24.65 19.24 -27.54
C ALA A 323 25.91 19.90 -26.91
N GLY A 324 26.93 19.10 -26.59
CA GLY A 324 28.21 19.60 -26.05
C GLY A 324 29.07 20.36 -27.05
N MET A 325 28.81 20.24 -28.36
CA MET A 325 29.48 21.04 -29.40
C MET A 325 28.82 22.39 -29.69
N LYS A 326 27.65 22.67 -29.09
CA LYS A 326 26.91 23.93 -29.26
C LYS A 326 26.93 24.83 -28.03
N ALA A 327 27.60 24.42 -26.95
CA ALA A 327 27.88 25.21 -25.75
C ALA A 327 29.35 25.63 -25.73
#